data_22daa2345a922f7546df3fc8054f0358
#
_entry.id   22daa2345a922f7546df3fc8054f0358
#
_cell.length_a   1.000
_cell.length_b   1.000
_cell.length_c   1.000
_cell.angle_alpha   90.00
_cell.angle_beta   90.00
_cell.angle_gamma   90.00
#
_symmetry.space_group_name_H-M   'P 1'
#
loop_
_entity.id
_entity.type
_entity.pdbx_description
1 polymer ?
#
loop_
_entity_poly.entity_id
_entity_poly.type
_entity_poly.pdbx_seq_one_letter_code
_entity_poly.pdbx_strand_id
1 'polypeptide(L)'
;VKVRIRYDFEFWAVMFVRVKDKMGDGDVPFRLNRPQRKLLLSLETQRRSGKPVRLILLKARQWGGSTLVQLYMAWIQLVHRKNWHSVICAHLKDAAAHIKGIYTKLLDNYPSWLMPDGVPPRFRPYERTGNTSVIEGSGSRVTVTSAETPESVRGSDAVMAHLSEVAFWPRTRQRSPESLVRSVCGSVALLPDSLIVMEST
;
A
#
# COMPACT_ATOMS: atom_id res chain seq x y z
N VAL A 1 8.67 -19.65 -11.56
CA VAL A 1 7.67 -18.75 -10.98
C VAL A 1 8.25 -17.99 -9.79
N LYS A 2 8.75 -18.65 -8.72
CA LYS A 2 9.25 -17.99 -7.49
C LYS A 2 10.34 -16.94 -7.73
N VAL A 3 11.25 -17.15 -8.67
CA VAL A 3 12.27 -16.17 -9.04
C VAL A 3 11.64 -14.98 -9.75
N ARG A 4 10.80 -15.21 -10.75
CA ARG A 4 10.20 -14.14 -11.54
C ARG A 4 9.35 -13.18 -10.72
N ILE A 5 8.54 -13.66 -9.78
CA ILE A 5 7.70 -12.81 -8.93
C ILE A 5 8.49 -11.82 -8.05
N ARG A 6 9.78 -12.06 -7.82
CA ARG A 6 10.65 -11.14 -7.07
C ARG A 6 11.16 -9.97 -7.90
N TYR A 7 11.24 -10.13 -9.21
CA TYR A 7 11.82 -9.13 -10.10
C TYR A 7 10.83 -8.50 -11.07
N ASP A 8 9.64 -9.07 -11.17
CA ASP A 8 8.61 -8.67 -12.13
C ASP A 8 7.26 -8.48 -11.39
N PHE A 9 7.04 -7.24 -10.94
CA PHE A 9 5.79 -6.86 -10.28
C PHE A 9 4.57 -7.08 -11.20
N GLU A 10 4.67 -6.73 -12.50
CA GLU A 10 3.53 -6.85 -13.42
C GLU A 10 3.14 -8.33 -13.60
N PHE A 11 4.12 -9.22 -13.70
CA PHE A 11 3.87 -10.66 -13.71
C PHE A 11 3.21 -11.14 -12.42
N TRP A 12 3.73 -10.73 -11.25
CA TRP A 12 3.13 -11.07 -9.97
C TRP A 12 1.68 -10.58 -9.87
N ALA A 13 1.42 -9.34 -10.28
CA ALA A 13 0.09 -8.74 -10.23
C ALA A 13 -0.91 -9.48 -11.14
N VAL A 14 -0.54 -9.78 -12.37
CA VAL A 14 -1.40 -10.55 -13.30
C VAL A 14 -1.73 -11.95 -12.75
N MET A 15 -0.77 -12.58 -12.11
CA MET A 15 -0.94 -13.96 -11.59
C MET A 15 -1.82 -14.01 -10.33
N PHE A 16 -1.64 -13.08 -9.40
CA PHE A 16 -2.19 -13.23 -8.05
C PHE A 16 -3.19 -12.14 -7.64
N VAL A 17 -3.31 -11.05 -8.40
CA VAL A 17 -4.24 -9.98 -8.06
C VAL A 17 -5.50 -10.08 -8.93
N ARG A 18 -6.65 -10.03 -8.27
CA ARG A 18 -7.96 -9.95 -8.90
C ARG A 18 -8.63 -8.63 -8.58
N VAL A 19 -9.18 -7.99 -9.58
CA VAL A 19 -9.96 -6.76 -9.45
C VAL A 19 -11.33 -6.94 -10.08
N LYS A 20 -12.32 -6.22 -9.55
CA LYS A 20 -13.67 -6.24 -10.12
C LYS A 20 -13.61 -5.68 -11.55
N ASP A 21 -14.18 -6.39 -12.50
CA ASP A 21 -14.41 -5.86 -13.83
C ASP A 21 -15.45 -4.74 -13.76
N LYS A 22 -15.19 -3.61 -14.43
CA LYS A 22 -16.14 -2.50 -14.52
C LYS A 22 -17.26 -2.75 -15.54
N MET A 23 -17.03 -3.66 -16.46
CA MET A 23 -17.93 -3.97 -17.57
C MET A 23 -18.63 -5.32 -17.42
N GLY A 24 -18.28 -6.12 -16.41
CA GLY A 24 -18.80 -7.46 -16.19
C GLY A 24 -19.07 -7.79 -14.74
N ASP A 25 -19.64 -8.98 -14.50
CA ASP A 25 -20.08 -9.43 -13.17
C ASP A 25 -19.00 -10.21 -12.40
N GLY A 26 -17.79 -10.29 -12.92
CA GLY A 26 -16.72 -11.12 -12.37
C GLY A 26 -15.45 -10.37 -11.99
N ASP A 27 -14.51 -11.15 -11.50
CA ASP A 27 -13.16 -10.69 -11.20
C ASP A 27 -12.19 -11.02 -12.33
N VAL A 28 -11.40 -10.03 -12.71
CA VAL A 28 -10.38 -10.17 -13.76
C VAL A 28 -8.97 -10.02 -13.21
N PRO A 29 -7.94 -10.62 -13.84
CA PRO A 29 -6.55 -10.37 -13.48
C PRO A 29 -6.19 -8.89 -13.58
N PHE A 30 -5.45 -8.39 -12.60
CA PHE A 30 -4.99 -7.01 -12.61
C PHE A 30 -3.90 -6.81 -13.66
N ARG A 31 -4.27 -6.21 -14.77
CA ARG A 31 -3.36 -5.82 -15.85
C ARG A 31 -3.10 -4.33 -15.80
N LEU A 32 -1.81 -3.95 -15.77
CA LEU A 32 -1.42 -2.55 -15.69
C LEU A 32 -1.78 -1.82 -17.00
N ASN A 33 -2.42 -0.67 -16.84
CA ASN A 33 -2.60 0.28 -17.94
C ASN A 33 -1.32 1.12 -18.16
N ARG A 34 -1.30 1.94 -19.21
CA ARG A 34 -0.13 2.75 -19.56
C ARG A 34 0.33 3.72 -18.46
N PRO A 35 -0.55 4.51 -17.81
CA PRO A 35 -0.17 5.35 -16.66
C PRO A 35 0.39 4.54 -15.49
N GLN A 36 -0.19 3.40 -15.18
CA GLN A 36 0.30 2.52 -14.10
C GLN A 36 1.69 1.97 -14.39
N ARG A 37 2.01 1.60 -15.63
CA ARG A 37 3.37 1.18 -16.01
C ARG A 37 4.39 2.31 -15.86
N LYS A 38 4.02 3.56 -16.17
CA LYS A 38 4.89 4.73 -15.92
C LYS A 38 5.16 4.93 -14.43
N LEU A 39 4.13 4.81 -13.61
CA LEU A 39 4.27 4.90 -12.16
C LEU A 39 5.14 3.75 -11.63
N LEU A 40 4.89 2.51 -12.05
CA LEU A 40 5.71 1.35 -11.68
C LEU A 40 7.18 1.55 -12.05
N LEU A 41 7.46 2.07 -13.24
CA LEU A 41 8.83 2.35 -13.68
C LEU A 41 9.52 3.34 -12.72
N SER A 42 8.83 4.40 -12.29
CA SER A 42 9.37 5.38 -11.35
C SER A 42 9.65 4.77 -9.97
N LEU A 43 8.76 3.90 -9.48
CA LEU A 43 8.93 3.18 -8.20
C LEU A 43 10.11 2.21 -8.28
N GLU A 44 10.17 1.37 -9.33
CA GLU A 44 11.21 0.36 -9.51
C GLU A 44 12.59 0.98 -9.80
N THR A 45 12.67 2.09 -10.51
CA THR A 45 13.95 2.78 -10.75
C THR A 45 14.57 3.23 -9.41
N GLN A 46 13.78 3.83 -8.53
CA GLN A 46 14.26 4.23 -7.21
C GLN A 46 14.61 3.01 -6.35
N ARG A 47 13.70 2.03 -6.25
CA ARG A 47 13.93 0.83 -5.44
C ARG A 47 15.20 0.07 -5.86
N ARG A 48 15.37 -0.16 -7.16
CA ARG A 48 16.54 -0.88 -7.71
C ARG A 48 17.86 -0.12 -7.55
N SER A 49 17.82 1.18 -7.35
CA SER A 49 19.02 1.96 -7.02
C SER A 49 19.47 1.77 -5.56
N GLY A 50 18.76 0.96 -4.77
CA GLY A 50 19.05 0.75 -3.35
C GLY A 50 18.69 1.94 -2.44
N LYS A 51 17.99 2.94 -2.98
CA LYS A 51 17.56 4.13 -2.23
C LYS A 51 16.12 3.98 -1.74
N PRO A 52 15.74 4.68 -0.66
CA PRO A 52 14.35 4.82 -0.26
C PRO A 52 13.51 5.40 -1.40
N VAL A 53 12.34 4.82 -1.65
CA VAL A 53 11.40 5.36 -2.65
C VAL A 53 10.66 6.56 -2.08
N ARG A 54 10.74 7.69 -2.76
CA ARG A 54 10.06 8.94 -2.39
C ARG A 54 9.40 9.53 -3.62
N LEU A 55 8.07 9.59 -3.62
CA LEU A 55 7.30 10.00 -4.79
C LEU A 55 6.15 10.93 -4.41
N ILE A 56 6.04 12.03 -5.14
CA ILE A 56 4.86 12.90 -5.16
C ILE A 56 4.19 12.71 -6.51
N LEU A 57 2.92 12.32 -6.49
CA LEU A 57 2.14 12.01 -7.69
C LEU A 57 0.94 12.94 -7.81
N LEU A 58 1.01 13.85 -8.77
CA LEU A 58 -0.17 14.57 -9.26
C LEU A 58 -0.82 13.74 -10.37
N LYS A 59 -2.09 13.41 -10.20
CA LYS A 59 -2.75 12.46 -11.09
C LYS A 59 -4.17 12.88 -11.47
N ALA A 60 -4.62 12.45 -12.64
CA ALA A 60 -6.04 12.44 -12.95
C ALA A 60 -6.79 11.41 -12.11
N ARG A 61 -8.10 11.56 -12.01
CA ARG A 61 -8.98 10.61 -11.30
C ARG A 61 -9.10 9.28 -12.05
N GLN A 62 -9.41 8.22 -11.31
CA GLN A 62 -9.93 6.92 -11.78
C GLN A 62 -9.03 6.07 -12.68
N TRP A 63 -7.73 6.35 -12.84
CA TRP A 63 -6.84 5.46 -13.59
C TRP A 63 -6.17 4.36 -12.74
N GLY A 64 -6.52 4.28 -11.45
CA GLY A 64 -6.06 3.21 -10.56
C GLY A 64 -4.64 3.41 -10.02
N GLY A 65 -4.17 4.65 -9.86
CA GLY A 65 -2.86 4.95 -9.27
C GLY A 65 -2.75 4.51 -7.83
N SER A 66 -3.72 4.88 -6.98
CA SER A 66 -3.77 4.47 -5.58
C SER A 66 -3.79 2.94 -5.44
N THR A 67 -4.57 2.25 -6.30
CA THR A 67 -4.59 0.77 -6.33
C THR A 67 -3.21 0.21 -6.62
N LEU A 68 -2.49 0.76 -7.60
CA LEU A 68 -1.13 0.29 -7.91
C LEU A 68 -0.18 0.48 -6.71
N VAL A 69 -0.21 1.64 -6.06
CA VAL A 69 0.64 1.89 -4.88
C VAL A 69 0.35 0.89 -3.77
N GLN A 70 -0.92 0.61 -3.49
CA GLN A 70 -1.33 -0.38 -2.49
C GLN A 70 -0.79 -1.79 -2.81
N LEU A 71 -0.99 -2.22 -4.04
CA LEU A 71 -0.53 -3.53 -4.50
C LEU A 71 1.00 -3.63 -4.50
N TYR A 72 1.69 -2.52 -4.80
CA TYR A 72 3.13 -2.47 -4.75
C TYR A 72 3.68 -2.60 -3.32
N MET A 73 3.04 -1.92 -2.35
CA MET A 73 3.36 -2.10 -0.92
C MET A 73 3.10 -3.54 -0.46
N ALA A 74 1.97 -4.12 -0.85
CA ALA A 74 1.64 -5.51 -0.55
C ALA A 74 2.66 -6.49 -1.16
N TRP A 75 3.10 -6.25 -2.39
CA TRP A 75 4.15 -7.05 -3.03
C TRP A 75 5.47 -7.01 -2.26
N ILE A 76 5.88 -5.83 -1.79
CA ILE A 76 7.08 -5.72 -0.94
C ILE A 76 6.91 -6.54 0.33
N GLN A 77 5.76 -6.45 1.01
CA GLN A 77 5.49 -7.15 2.28
C GLN A 77 5.33 -8.68 2.13
N LEU A 78 4.88 -9.15 0.98
CA LEU A 78 4.65 -10.59 0.73
C LEU A 78 5.86 -11.28 0.09
N VAL A 79 6.64 -10.55 -0.71
CA VAL A 79 7.67 -11.15 -1.57
C VAL A 79 9.09 -10.78 -1.14
N HIS A 80 9.30 -9.54 -0.67
CA HIS A 80 10.63 -9.02 -0.40
C HIS A 80 10.98 -8.91 1.08
N ARG A 81 10.03 -8.45 1.90
CA ARG A 81 10.28 -8.08 3.30
C ARG A 81 9.25 -8.69 4.23
N LYS A 82 9.70 -9.16 5.38
CA LYS A 82 8.84 -9.65 6.46
C LYS A 82 8.84 -8.65 7.62
N ASN A 83 7.79 -8.71 8.44
CA ASN A 83 7.64 -7.87 9.64
C ASN A 83 7.67 -6.35 9.35
N TRP A 84 7.32 -5.95 8.13
CA TRP A 84 7.30 -4.56 7.73
C TRP A 84 5.94 -3.92 8.00
N HIS A 85 5.99 -2.72 8.57
CA HIS A 85 4.79 -1.94 8.87
C HIS A 85 4.55 -0.89 7.78
N SER A 86 3.36 -0.91 7.19
CA SER A 86 2.88 0.09 6.25
C SER A 86 1.75 0.91 6.85
N VAL A 87 1.76 2.20 6.55
CA VAL A 87 0.71 3.15 6.91
C VAL A 87 0.04 3.67 5.64
N ILE A 88 -1.27 3.64 5.63
CA ILE A 88 -2.11 4.16 4.55
C ILE A 88 -3.04 5.19 5.16
N CYS A 89 -2.87 6.44 4.75
CA CYS A 89 -3.71 7.55 5.21
C CYS A 89 -4.54 8.09 4.04
N ALA A 90 -5.84 7.91 4.10
CA ALA A 90 -6.79 8.45 3.13
C ALA A 90 -7.41 9.76 3.64
N HIS A 91 -8.03 10.53 2.75
CA HIS A 91 -8.70 11.78 3.15
C HIS A 91 -9.96 11.53 3.99
N LEU A 92 -10.72 10.45 3.71
CA LEU A 92 -11.95 10.06 4.40
C LEU A 92 -11.89 8.61 4.90
N LYS A 93 -12.71 8.29 5.91
CA LYS A 93 -12.83 6.94 6.47
C LYS A 93 -13.31 5.90 5.45
N ASP A 94 -14.26 6.25 4.59
CA ASP A 94 -14.79 5.35 3.55
C ASP A 94 -13.71 5.01 2.51
N ALA A 95 -12.89 6.00 2.13
CA ALA A 95 -11.75 5.77 1.27
C ALA A 95 -10.73 4.81 1.92
N ALA A 96 -10.49 4.96 3.23
CA ALA A 96 -9.65 4.07 4.00
C ALA A 96 -10.19 2.62 4.01
N ALA A 97 -11.49 2.44 4.21
CA ALA A 97 -12.15 1.13 4.17
C ALA A 97 -12.04 0.47 2.79
N HIS A 98 -12.24 1.24 1.70
CA HIS A 98 -12.05 0.74 0.34
C HIS A 98 -10.62 0.25 0.09
N ILE A 99 -9.64 0.99 0.55
CA ILE A 99 -8.23 0.63 0.46
C ILE A 99 -7.94 -0.69 1.18
N LYS A 100 -8.45 -0.86 2.40
CA LYS A 100 -8.33 -2.12 3.14
C LYS A 100 -8.94 -3.29 2.37
N GLY A 101 -10.07 -3.06 1.69
CA GLY A 101 -10.72 -4.05 0.84
C GLY A 101 -9.82 -4.55 -0.30
N ILE A 102 -8.98 -3.71 -0.89
CA ILE A 102 -8.02 -4.11 -1.94
C ILE A 102 -7.00 -5.13 -1.37
N TYR A 103 -6.44 -4.83 -0.20
CA TYR A 103 -5.52 -5.75 0.48
C TYR A 103 -6.20 -7.08 0.86
N THR A 104 -7.38 -7.01 1.46
CA THR A 104 -8.12 -8.22 1.85
C THR A 104 -8.35 -9.12 0.65
N LYS A 105 -8.86 -8.56 -0.44
CA LYS A 105 -9.11 -9.32 -1.67
C LYS A 105 -7.84 -9.94 -2.26
N LEU A 106 -6.71 -9.24 -2.19
CA LEU A 106 -5.42 -9.80 -2.60
C LEU A 106 -5.05 -11.01 -1.73
N LEU A 107 -5.14 -10.89 -0.41
CA LEU A 107 -4.75 -11.95 0.51
C LEU A 107 -5.64 -13.18 0.35
N ASP A 108 -6.96 -13.00 0.20
CA ASP A 108 -7.93 -14.09 -0.01
C ASP A 108 -7.65 -14.91 -1.28
N ASN A 109 -7.03 -14.29 -2.29
CA ASN A 109 -6.67 -14.95 -3.54
C ASN A 109 -5.19 -15.36 -3.63
N TYR A 110 -4.40 -15.09 -2.58
CA TYR A 110 -2.96 -15.35 -2.60
C TYR A 110 -2.65 -16.81 -2.32
N PRO A 111 -1.87 -17.50 -3.16
CA PRO A 111 -1.65 -18.93 -3.02
C PRO A 111 -0.76 -19.27 -1.81
N SER A 112 -1.19 -20.24 -1.01
CA SER A 112 -0.46 -20.69 0.19
C SER A 112 0.95 -21.18 -0.10
N TRP A 113 1.18 -21.82 -1.24
CA TRP A 113 2.51 -22.35 -1.62
C TRP A 113 3.59 -21.27 -1.85
N LEU A 114 3.21 -20.00 -1.92
CA LEU A 114 4.14 -18.87 -1.94
C LEU A 114 4.53 -18.42 -0.53
N MET A 115 3.74 -18.78 0.48
CA MET A 115 4.03 -18.44 1.87
C MET A 115 5.05 -19.42 2.48
N PRO A 116 5.91 -18.95 3.39
CA PRO A 116 6.95 -19.80 4.00
C PRO A 116 6.41 -20.98 4.79
N ASP A 117 5.26 -20.79 5.41
CA ASP A 117 4.56 -21.80 6.24
C ASP A 117 3.53 -22.62 5.46
N GLY A 118 3.32 -22.33 4.18
CA GLY A 118 2.33 -22.99 3.35
C GLY A 118 0.87 -22.65 3.70
N VAL A 119 0.66 -21.65 4.55
CA VAL A 119 -0.68 -21.20 4.97
C VAL A 119 -1.09 -19.97 4.15
N PRO A 120 -2.34 -19.88 3.65
CA PRO A 120 -2.81 -18.70 2.96
C PRO A 120 -2.71 -17.46 3.86
N PRO A 121 -2.12 -16.35 3.39
CA PRO A 121 -2.02 -15.15 4.20
C PRO A 121 -3.41 -14.56 4.43
N ARG A 122 -3.68 -14.15 5.67
CA ARG A 122 -4.93 -13.48 6.05
C ARG A 122 -4.64 -12.30 6.94
N PHE A 123 -5.57 -11.36 7.00
CA PHE A 123 -5.53 -10.32 8.00
C PHE A 123 -6.03 -10.84 9.34
N ARG A 124 -5.22 -10.60 10.35
CA ARG A 124 -5.58 -10.75 11.76
C ARG A 124 -5.56 -9.37 12.44
N PRO A 125 -6.52 -9.07 13.33
CA PRO A 125 -6.46 -7.85 14.12
C PRO A 125 -5.14 -7.73 14.88
N TYR A 126 -4.62 -6.52 14.99
CA TYR A 126 -3.48 -6.24 15.85
C TYR A 126 -4.00 -5.81 17.23
N GLU A 127 -3.65 -6.55 18.28
CA GLU A 127 -4.24 -6.40 19.62
C GLU A 127 -4.07 -5.01 20.24
N ARG A 128 -3.03 -4.27 19.82
CA ARG A 128 -2.70 -2.96 20.40
C ARG A 128 -3.45 -1.80 19.77
N THR A 129 -3.98 -1.96 18.56
CA THR A 129 -4.65 -0.86 17.82
C THR A 129 -5.72 -1.37 16.87
N GLY A 130 -6.91 -0.78 16.94
CA GLY A 130 -8.08 -1.23 16.17
C GLY A 130 -8.02 -0.96 14.66
N ASN A 131 -7.12 -0.11 14.20
CA ASN A 131 -6.96 0.26 12.78
C ASN A 131 -5.78 -0.44 12.08
N THR A 132 -5.07 -1.31 12.81
CA THR A 132 -3.93 -2.07 12.31
C THR A 132 -4.31 -3.55 12.15
N SER A 133 -3.88 -4.14 11.07
CA SER A 133 -4.01 -5.57 10.80
C SER A 133 -2.64 -6.19 10.54
N VAL A 134 -2.44 -7.41 10.97
CA VAL A 134 -1.23 -8.21 10.71
C VAL A 134 -1.51 -9.16 9.57
N ILE A 135 -0.58 -9.25 8.63
CA ILE A 135 -0.59 -10.27 7.57
C ILE A 135 0.05 -11.54 8.13
N GLU A 136 -0.76 -12.58 8.34
CA GLU A 136 -0.26 -13.88 8.79
C GLU A 136 0.76 -14.45 7.82
N GLY A 137 1.72 -15.21 8.32
CA GLY A 137 2.81 -15.80 7.54
C GLY A 137 3.95 -14.81 7.16
N SER A 138 3.66 -13.52 6.93
CA SER A 138 4.70 -12.50 6.72
C SER A 138 5.04 -11.71 7.99
N GLY A 139 4.14 -11.66 8.98
CA GLY A 139 4.26 -10.83 10.18
C GLY A 139 4.16 -9.33 9.90
N SER A 140 3.97 -8.93 8.65
CA SER A 140 3.87 -7.53 8.26
C SER A 140 2.57 -6.91 8.75
N ARG A 141 2.61 -5.60 9.04
CA ARG A 141 1.46 -4.85 9.55
C ARG A 141 0.98 -3.83 8.54
N VAL A 142 -0.32 -3.61 8.51
CA VAL A 142 -0.96 -2.57 7.69
C VAL A 142 -1.88 -1.75 8.58
N THR A 143 -1.53 -0.49 8.79
CA THR A 143 -2.39 0.50 9.45
C THR A 143 -3.11 1.30 8.40
N VAL A 144 -4.45 1.31 8.47
CA VAL A 144 -5.30 2.09 7.57
C VAL A 144 -6.05 3.12 8.38
N THR A 145 -5.87 4.39 8.02
CA THR A 145 -6.44 5.52 8.75
C THR A 145 -6.92 6.62 7.80
N SER A 146 -7.53 7.64 8.34
CA SER A 146 -7.93 8.84 7.59
C SER A 146 -7.29 10.10 8.18
N ALA A 147 -7.20 11.14 7.37
CA ALA A 147 -6.74 12.46 7.82
C ALA A 147 -7.68 13.11 8.84
N GLU A 148 -8.90 12.55 9.02
CA GLU A 148 -9.84 12.95 10.08
C GLU A 148 -9.41 12.47 11.47
N THR A 149 -8.63 11.37 11.55
CA THR A 149 -8.17 10.75 12.80
C THR A 149 -6.65 10.55 12.81
N PRO A 150 -5.85 11.62 12.76
CA PRO A 150 -4.40 11.57 12.54
C PRO A 150 -3.60 10.98 13.71
N GLU A 151 -4.18 10.91 14.92
CA GLU A 151 -3.50 10.41 16.12
C GLU A 151 -3.01 8.96 15.98
N SER A 152 -3.71 8.17 15.16
CA SER A 152 -3.40 6.76 14.92
C SER A 152 -2.11 6.51 14.12
N VAL A 153 -1.48 7.56 13.60
CA VAL A 153 -0.26 7.46 12.77
C VAL A 153 0.98 7.91 13.52
N ARG A 154 0.80 8.72 14.58
CA ARG A 154 1.91 9.26 15.36
C ARG A 154 2.63 8.15 16.13
N GLY A 155 3.97 8.15 16.08
CA GLY A 155 4.78 7.16 16.79
C GLY A 155 4.77 5.75 16.21
N SER A 156 4.30 5.58 14.95
CA SER A 156 4.39 4.29 14.27
C SER A 156 5.82 4.02 13.82
N ASP A 157 6.25 2.75 13.91
CA ASP A 157 7.51 2.23 13.36
C ASP A 157 7.36 1.88 11.86
N ALA A 158 6.70 2.75 11.10
CA ALA A 158 6.41 2.51 9.71
C ALA A 158 7.68 2.53 8.84
N VAL A 159 7.72 1.68 7.84
CA VAL A 159 8.76 1.66 6.79
C VAL A 159 8.19 1.99 5.42
N MET A 160 6.86 1.98 5.30
CA MET A 160 6.16 2.39 4.09
C MET A 160 4.96 3.27 4.45
N ALA A 161 4.74 4.32 3.66
CA ALA A 161 3.59 5.21 3.81
C ALA A 161 2.97 5.56 2.45
N HIS A 162 1.65 5.46 2.37
CA HIS A 162 0.85 5.98 1.27
C HIS A 162 -0.13 7.03 1.79
N LEU A 163 0.05 8.27 1.36
CA LEU A 163 -0.77 9.42 1.71
C LEU A 163 -1.65 9.76 0.51
N SER A 164 -2.92 9.41 0.60
CA SER A 164 -3.86 9.51 -0.53
C SER A 164 -4.70 10.78 -0.46
N GLU A 165 -4.84 11.46 -1.59
CA GLU A 165 -5.62 12.69 -1.78
C GLU A 165 -5.23 13.81 -0.79
N VAL A 166 -3.93 14.06 -0.64
CA VAL A 166 -3.35 14.97 0.36
C VAL A 166 -3.87 16.41 0.22
N ALA A 167 -4.16 16.87 -1.01
CA ALA A 167 -4.70 18.21 -1.24
C ALA A 167 -6.11 18.42 -0.65
N PHE A 168 -6.85 17.34 -0.40
CA PHE A 168 -8.19 17.38 0.19
C PHE A 168 -8.21 17.15 1.70
N TRP A 169 -7.06 17.04 2.34
CA TRP A 169 -7.01 16.83 3.77
C TRP A 169 -7.52 18.05 4.54
N PRO A 170 -8.36 17.84 5.59
CA PRO A 170 -8.98 18.93 6.30
C PRO A 170 -7.93 19.79 7.02
N ARG A 171 -8.09 21.12 6.90
CA ARG A 171 -7.30 22.11 7.61
C ARG A 171 -8.14 22.73 8.71
N THR A 172 -7.71 22.61 9.96
CA THR A 172 -8.34 23.24 11.12
C THR A 172 -7.29 23.99 11.93
N ARG A 173 -7.73 24.84 12.91
CA ARG A 173 -6.79 25.55 13.80
C ARG A 173 -5.87 24.61 14.58
N GLN A 174 -6.31 23.40 14.89
CA GLN A 174 -5.58 22.41 15.68
C GLN A 174 -4.87 21.36 14.83
N ARG A 175 -5.18 21.25 13.54
CA ARG A 175 -4.70 20.19 12.64
C ARG A 175 -4.36 20.79 11.29
N SER A 176 -3.11 20.68 10.91
CA SER A 176 -2.67 21.02 9.55
C SER A 176 -2.26 19.77 8.78
N PRO A 177 -2.62 19.68 7.50
CA PRO A 177 -2.15 18.60 6.63
C PRO A 177 -0.63 18.47 6.63
N GLU A 178 0.07 19.61 6.68
CA GLU A 178 1.53 19.65 6.68
C GLU A 178 2.13 19.00 7.94
N SER A 179 1.52 19.21 9.10
CA SER A 179 1.99 18.59 10.34
C SER A 179 1.78 17.07 10.33
N LEU A 180 0.70 16.61 9.74
CA LEU A 180 0.44 15.17 9.57
C LEU A 180 1.41 14.54 8.57
N VAL A 181 1.60 15.16 7.41
CA VAL A 181 2.60 14.73 6.42
C VAL A 181 3.99 14.64 7.06
N ARG A 182 4.39 15.69 7.78
CA ARG A 182 5.70 15.74 8.48
C ARG A 182 5.83 14.62 9.51
N SER A 183 4.79 14.38 10.29
CA SER A 183 4.77 13.31 11.30
C SER A 183 4.92 11.93 10.66
N VAL A 184 4.14 11.63 9.62
CA VAL A 184 4.20 10.34 8.92
C VAL A 184 5.55 10.17 8.21
N CYS A 185 5.97 11.17 7.44
CA CYS A 185 7.23 11.09 6.68
C CYS A 185 8.45 11.01 7.61
N GLY A 186 8.40 11.68 8.78
CA GLY A 186 9.46 11.61 9.78
C GLY A 186 9.54 10.27 10.51
N SER A 187 8.45 9.50 10.55
CA SER A 187 8.44 8.17 11.18
C SER A 187 8.89 7.04 10.25
N VAL A 188 8.93 7.28 8.92
CA VAL A 188 9.33 6.25 7.96
C VAL A 188 10.84 6.14 7.87
N ALA A 189 11.36 4.97 8.21
CA ALA A 189 12.79 4.70 8.19
C ALA A 189 13.40 4.86 6.77
N LEU A 190 14.63 5.37 6.71
CA LEU A 190 15.40 5.55 5.45
C LEU A 190 16.15 4.27 5.10
N LEU A 191 15.41 3.23 4.75
CA LEU A 191 15.96 1.91 4.39
C LEU A 191 15.76 1.63 2.90
N PRO A 192 16.61 0.78 2.28
CA PRO A 192 16.32 0.21 0.97
C PRO A 192 14.94 -0.46 0.96
N ASP A 193 14.18 -0.29 -0.11
CA ASP A 193 12.77 -0.70 -0.28
C ASP A 193 11.75 0.08 0.58
N SER A 194 12.17 0.96 1.51
CA SER A 194 11.22 1.82 2.21
C SER A 194 10.56 2.80 1.24
N LEU A 195 9.31 3.17 1.53
CA LEU A 195 8.51 3.90 0.55
C LEU A 195 7.69 5.01 1.21
N ILE A 196 7.69 6.19 0.60
CA ILE A 196 6.65 7.21 0.80
C ILE A 196 6.10 7.60 -0.55
N VAL A 197 4.81 7.43 -0.74
CA VAL A 197 4.07 7.96 -1.88
C VAL A 197 3.00 8.92 -1.36
N MET A 198 3.07 10.15 -1.79
CA MET A 198 2.00 11.15 -1.62
C MET A 198 1.31 11.35 -2.95
N GLU A 199 -0.02 11.32 -2.96
CA GLU A 199 -0.77 11.55 -4.19
C GLU A 199 -1.94 12.49 -3.99
N SER A 200 -2.28 13.20 -5.05
CA SER A 200 -3.52 13.97 -5.15
C SER A 200 -3.97 14.17 -6.59
N THR A 201 -5.21 14.57 -6.74
CA THR A 201 -5.84 14.97 -8.01
C THR A 201 -6.04 16.47 -8.07
#